data_7af002bc2cbe37853022b99260be03e9
#
_entry.id   7af002bc2cbe37853022b99260be03e9
#
_cell.length_a   1.000
_cell.length_b   1.000
_cell.length_c   1.000
_cell.angle_alpha   90.00
_cell.angle_beta   90.00
_cell.angle_gamma   90.00
#
_symmetry.space_group_name_H-M   'P 1'
#
loop_
_entity.id
_entity.type
_entity.pdbx_description
1 polymer ?
#
loop_
_entity_poly.entity_id
_entity_poly.type
_entity_poly.pdbx_seq_one_letter_code
_entity_poly.pdbx_strand_id
1 'polypeptide(L)'
;MTSFGIILTGGPYQTERWETACGIASAALDRKDSVAFFLFVDGVYNALATQKFPAVERVPKEFFKSLIERGATVYACEVCTNNRGLEEGKDFLPGVKIQGAVIVSDIIAKCDRMITL
;
A
#
# COMPACT_ATOMS: atom_id res chain seq x y z
N MET A 1 -3.80 21.57 -0.05
CA MET A 1 -3.64 20.13 -0.24
C MET A 1 -3.08 19.50 1.04
N THR A 2 -3.68 18.41 1.48
CA THR A 2 -3.20 17.66 2.64
C THR A 2 -2.46 16.42 2.15
N SER A 3 -1.43 16.00 2.87
CA SER A 3 -0.71 14.77 2.56
C SER A 3 -0.97 13.72 3.63
N PHE A 4 -1.34 12.52 3.18
CA PHE A 4 -1.63 11.38 4.04
C PHE A 4 -0.59 10.30 3.87
N GLY A 5 -0.09 9.80 5.01
CA GLY A 5 0.74 8.60 5.03
C GLY A 5 -0.05 7.48 5.68
N ILE A 6 -0.07 6.31 5.05
CA ILE A 6 -0.79 5.15 5.56
C ILE A 6 0.18 3.99 5.72
N ILE A 7 0.35 3.52 6.96
CA ILE A 7 1.11 2.30 7.25
C ILE A 7 0.10 1.17 7.38
N LEU A 8 0.17 0.21 6.47
CA LEU A 8 -0.76 -0.93 6.45
C LEU A 8 -0.02 -2.20 6.83
N THR A 9 -0.41 -2.81 7.94
CA THR A 9 0.22 -4.01 8.47
C THR A 9 -0.58 -5.28 8.25
N GLY A 10 -1.90 -5.16 8.02
CA GLY A 10 -2.77 -6.32 7.84
C GLY A 10 -2.70 -6.91 6.45
N GLY A 11 -2.63 -8.23 6.36
CA GLY A 11 -2.67 -8.93 5.08
C GLY A 11 -4.09 -8.97 4.48
N PRO A 12 -4.20 -9.35 3.20
CA PRO A 12 -5.46 -9.22 2.47
C PRO A 12 -6.60 -10.10 2.96
N TYR A 13 -6.30 -11.22 3.58
CA TYR A 13 -7.34 -12.16 4.05
C TYR A 13 -7.38 -12.31 5.57
N GLN A 14 -6.53 -11.59 6.28
CA GLN A 14 -6.49 -11.64 7.74
C GLN A 14 -7.44 -10.64 8.37
N THR A 15 -7.57 -9.48 7.76
CA THR A 15 -8.38 -8.37 8.27
C THR A 15 -8.97 -7.60 7.09
N GLU A 16 -9.92 -6.71 7.40
CA GLU A 16 -10.50 -5.80 6.42
C GLU A 16 -9.75 -4.45 6.36
N ARG A 17 -8.61 -4.35 7.04
CA ARG A 17 -7.87 -3.08 7.15
C ARG A 17 -7.44 -2.53 5.80
N TRP A 18 -7.10 -3.40 4.86
CA TRP A 18 -6.72 -2.96 3.53
C TRP A 18 -7.88 -2.25 2.81
N GLU A 19 -9.13 -2.71 3.01
CA GLU A 19 -10.30 -2.04 2.42
C GLU A 19 -10.50 -0.66 3.04
N THR A 20 -10.36 -0.56 4.35
CA THR A 20 -10.43 0.72 5.06
C THR A 20 -9.35 1.68 4.56
N ALA A 21 -8.12 1.18 4.46
CA ALA A 21 -6.99 1.98 3.98
C ALA A 21 -7.21 2.47 2.54
N CYS A 22 -7.68 1.60 1.66
CA CYS A 22 -7.96 1.96 0.27
C CYS A 22 -9.12 2.95 0.17
N GLY A 23 -10.14 2.81 1.02
CA GLY A 23 -11.26 3.75 1.07
C GLY A 23 -10.82 5.15 1.49
N ILE A 24 -9.98 5.24 2.52
CA ILE A 24 -9.42 6.51 2.98
C ILE A 24 -8.56 7.14 1.88
N ALA A 25 -7.70 6.35 1.26
CA ALA A 25 -6.83 6.83 0.18
C ALA A 25 -7.63 7.32 -1.02
N SER A 26 -8.67 6.59 -1.42
CA SER A 26 -9.52 6.99 -2.53
C SER A 26 -10.23 8.31 -2.25
N ALA A 27 -10.77 8.47 -1.06
CA ALA A 27 -11.43 9.71 -0.65
C ALA A 27 -10.44 10.89 -0.64
N ALA A 28 -9.22 10.66 -0.16
CA ALA A 28 -8.19 11.70 -0.14
C ALA A 28 -7.81 12.12 -1.56
N LEU A 29 -7.63 11.17 -2.47
CA LEU A 29 -7.32 11.46 -3.87
C LEU A 29 -8.46 12.21 -4.56
N ASP A 30 -9.72 11.88 -4.23
CA ASP A 30 -10.89 12.61 -4.74
C ASP A 30 -10.84 14.09 -4.36
N ARG A 31 -10.30 14.40 -3.18
CA ARG A 31 -10.13 15.76 -2.69
C ARG A 31 -8.88 16.45 -3.23
N LYS A 32 -8.11 15.76 -4.07
CA LYS A 32 -6.84 16.25 -4.60
C LYS A 32 -5.73 16.29 -3.54
N ASP A 33 -5.86 15.52 -2.48
CA ASP A 33 -4.81 15.31 -1.49
C ASP A 33 -3.82 14.27 -1.98
N SER A 34 -2.62 14.23 -1.41
CA SER A 34 -1.62 13.23 -1.76
C SER A 34 -1.65 12.07 -0.77
N VAL A 35 -1.30 10.88 -1.25
CA VAL A 35 -1.30 9.66 -0.44
C VAL A 35 -0.02 8.87 -0.68
N ALA A 36 0.62 8.45 0.41
CA ALA A 36 1.75 7.54 0.37
C ALA A 36 1.46 6.35 1.29
N PHE A 37 1.56 5.16 0.75
CA PHE A 37 1.45 3.92 1.53
C PHE A 37 2.82 3.37 1.87
N PHE A 38 2.92 2.81 3.07
CA PHE A 38 4.01 1.90 3.41
C PHE A 38 3.41 0.57 3.86
N LEU A 39 3.63 -0.47 3.07
CA LEU A 39 3.15 -1.82 3.36
C LEU A 39 4.17 -2.52 4.25
N PHE A 40 3.74 -2.89 5.45
CA PHE A 40 4.61 -3.41 6.49
C PHE A 40 4.11 -4.77 6.96
N VAL A 41 5.03 -5.65 7.39
CA VAL A 41 4.75 -7.03 7.77
C VAL A 41 3.90 -7.72 6.69
N ASP A 42 2.79 -8.35 7.02
CA ASP A 42 1.94 -9.03 6.03
C ASP A 42 1.18 -8.07 5.13
N GLY A 43 1.20 -6.78 5.44
CA GLY A 43 0.65 -5.75 4.57
C GLY A 43 1.26 -5.75 3.17
N VAL A 44 2.50 -6.24 3.02
CA VAL A 44 3.17 -6.33 1.71
C VAL A 44 2.41 -7.22 0.72
N TYR A 45 1.62 -8.16 1.20
CA TYR A 45 0.84 -9.04 0.32
C TYR A 45 -0.30 -8.33 -0.40
N ASN A 46 -0.70 -7.16 0.04
CA ASN A 46 -1.83 -6.43 -0.56
C ASN A 46 -1.57 -5.94 -1.99
N ALA A 47 -0.32 -5.73 -2.35
CA ALA A 47 0.06 -5.17 -3.65
C ALA A 47 0.73 -6.17 -4.58
N LEU A 48 0.52 -7.46 -4.37
CA LEU A 48 1.07 -8.49 -5.22
C LEU A 48 0.26 -8.64 -6.50
N ALA A 49 0.94 -8.60 -7.65
CA ALA A 49 0.33 -8.85 -8.94
C ALA A 49 0.04 -10.33 -9.16
N THR A 50 0.77 -11.19 -8.45
CA THR A 50 0.73 -12.64 -8.66
C THR A 50 -0.40 -13.35 -7.92
N GLN A 51 -1.07 -12.68 -6.98
CA GLN A 51 -2.19 -13.29 -6.27
C GLN A 51 -3.39 -13.47 -7.19
N LYS A 52 -4.05 -14.61 -7.05
CA LYS A 52 -5.26 -14.95 -7.80
C LYS A 52 -6.44 -15.03 -6.83
N PHE A 53 -7.54 -14.45 -7.23
CA PHE A 53 -8.74 -14.38 -6.41
C PHE A 53 -9.94 -14.90 -7.19
N PRO A 54 -10.93 -15.51 -6.52
CA PRO A 54 -12.20 -15.82 -7.16
C PRO A 54 -12.86 -14.55 -7.70
N ALA A 55 -13.62 -14.68 -8.79
CA ALA A 55 -14.24 -13.53 -9.44
C ALA A 55 -15.21 -12.75 -8.56
N VAL A 56 -15.75 -13.39 -7.52
CA VAL A 56 -16.71 -12.78 -6.60
C VAL A 56 -16.06 -12.05 -5.42
N GLU A 57 -14.75 -12.19 -5.26
CA GLU A 57 -14.02 -11.58 -4.16
C GLU A 57 -13.58 -10.16 -4.51
N ARG A 58 -13.50 -9.33 -3.48
CA ARG A 58 -12.82 -8.05 -3.61
C ARG A 58 -11.32 -8.31 -3.63
N VAL A 59 -10.63 -7.69 -4.57
CA VAL A 59 -9.24 -8.00 -4.87
C VAL A 59 -8.36 -6.81 -4.50
N PRO A 60 -7.51 -6.91 -3.45
CA PRO A 60 -6.65 -5.80 -3.04
C PRO A 60 -5.82 -5.23 -4.19
N LYS A 61 -5.26 -6.09 -5.04
CA LYS A 61 -4.41 -5.63 -6.14
C LYS A 61 -5.13 -4.71 -7.13
N GLU A 62 -6.43 -4.91 -7.34
CA GLU A 62 -7.20 -4.04 -8.23
C GLU A 62 -7.37 -2.64 -7.62
N PHE A 63 -7.62 -2.57 -6.31
CA PHE A 63 -7.72 -1.30 -5.60
C PHE A 63 -6.39 -0.57 -5.59
N PHE A 64 -5.29 -1.25 -5.27
CA PHE A 64 -3.97 -0.62 -5.25
C PHE A 64 -3.52 -0.19 -6.64
N LYS A 65 -3.82 -0.99 -7.67
CA LYS A 65 -3.55 -0.60 -9.05
C LYS A 65 -4.24 0.72 -9.40
N SER A 66 -5.52 0.83 -9.08
CA SER A 66 -6.30 2.05 -9.31
C SER A 66 -5.71 3.24 -8.55
N LEU A 67 -5.35 3.05 -7.28
CA LEU A 67 -4.78 4.13 -6.47
C LEU A 67 -3.45 4.61 -7.04
N ILE A 68 -2.60 3.69 -7.49
CA ILE A 68 -1.31 4.04 -8.11
C ILE A 68 -1.54 4.84 -9.39
N GLU A 69 -2.47 4.40 -10.23
CA GLU A 69 -2.83 5.10 -11.46
C GLU A 69 -3.35 6.52 -11.17
N ARG A 70 -3.99 6.73 -10.03
CA ARG A 70 -4.49 8.02 -9.59
C ARG A 70 -3.46 8.87 -8.85
N GLY A 71 -2.23 8.38 -8.73
CA GLY A 71 -1.12 9.15 -8.18
C GLY A 71 -0.67 8.78 -6.77
N ALA A 72 -1.25 7.76 -6.15
CA ALA A 72 -0.76 7.30 -4.85
C ALA A 72 0.63 6.67 -5.00
N THR A 73 1.48 6.89 -4.01
CA THR A 73 2.78 6.24 -3.93
C THR A 73 2.66 5.03 -3.01
N VAL A 74 3.19 3.89 -3.44
CA VAL A 74 3.13 2.67 -2.64
C VAL A 74 4.53 2.10 -2.47
N TYR A 75 4.94 2.00 -1.21
CA TYR A 75 6.21 1.39 -0.83
C TYR A 75 5.94 0.09 -0.08
N ALA A 76 6.79 -0.90 -0.28
CA ALA A 76 6.78 -2.15 0.48
C ALA A 76 8.07 -2.27 1.28
N CYS A 77 7.96 -2.72 2.52
CA CYS A 77 9.10 -2.86 3.42
C CYS A 77 10.12 -3.87 2.89
N GLU A 78 11.38 -3.47 2.81
CA GLU A 78 12.45 -4.30 2.29
C GLU A 78 12.65 -5.59 3.10
N VAL A 79 12.75 -5.47 4.41
CA VAL A 79 12.94 -6.65 5.29
C VAL A 79 11.73 -7.59 5.20
N CYS A 80 10.53 -7.02 5.21
CA CYS A 80 9.30 -7.81 5.15
C CYS A 80 9.18 -8.56 3.82
N THR A 81 9.54 -7.93 2.72
CA THR A 81 9.49 -8.56 1.39
C THR A 81 10.57 -9.63 1.24
N ASN A 82 11.78 -9.35 1.69
CA ASN A 82 12.88 -10.31 1.62
C ASN A 82 12.58 -11.57 2.43
N ASN A 83 12.05 -11.40 3.65
CA ASN A 83 11.69 -12.54 4.50
C ASN A 83 10.58 -13.40 3.90
N ARG A 84 9.82 -12.86 2.97
CA ARG A 84 8.70 -13.55 2.31
C ARG A 84 9.05 -13.99 0.88
N GLY A 85 10.28 -13.76 0.44
CA GLY A 85 10.74 -14.16 -0.89
C GLY A 85 10.10 -13.37 -2.02
N LEU A 86 9.74 -12.11 -1.79
CA LEU A 86 9.07 -11.26 -2.77
C LEU A 86 10.07 -10.27 -3.39
N GLU A 87 9.90 -10.01 -4.69
CA GLU A 87 10.84 -9.17 -5.45
C GLU A 87 10.12 -8.03 -6.18
N GLU A 88 10.74 -6.84 -6.15
CA GLU A 88 10.28 -5.69 -6.93
C GLU A 88 10.38 -6.00 -8.43
N GLY A 89 9.37 -5.56 -9.17
CA GLY A 89 9.35 -5.77 -10.62
C GLY A 89 8.97 -7.18 -11.06
N LYS A 90 8.80 -8.11 -10.13
CA LYS A 90 8.43 -9.49 -10.42
C LYS A 90 7.11 -9.87 -9.77
N ASP A 91 7.01 -9.70 -8.45
CA ASP A 91 5.85 -10.16 -7.68
C ASP A 91 4.84 -9.04 -7.44
N PHE A 92 5.30 -7.80 -7.41
CA PHE A 92 4.46 -6.64 -7.10
C PHE A 92 3.85 -5.99 -8.33
N LEU A 93 2.77 -5.26 -8.12
CA LEU A 93 2.17 -4.39 -9.14
C LEU A 93 3.20 -3.39 -9.65
N PRO A 94 3.13 -3.00 -10.95
CA PRO A 94 3.96 -1.91 -11.46
C PRO A 94 3.74 -0.63 -10.64
N GLY A 95 4.83 0.03 -10.29
CA GLY A 95 4.80 1.24 -9.48
C GLY A 95 5.03 1.03 -8.00
N VAL A 96 4.92 -0.19 -7.50
CA VAL A 96 5.29 -0.50 -6.12
C VAL A 96 6.80 -0.54 -6.00
N LYS A 97 7.34 0.16 -5.01
CA LYS A 97 8.77 0.24 -4.76
C LYS A 97 9.13 -0.38 -3.43
N ILE A 98 10.16 -1.21 -3.42
CA ILE A 98 10.68 -1.79 -2.17
C ILE A 98 11.66 -0.79 -1.57
N GLN A 99 11.43 -0.41 -0.31
CA GLN A 99 12.23 0.59 0.39
C GLN A 99 12.45 0.17 1.85
N GLY A 100 13.58 0.61 2.41
CA GLY A 100 13.90 0.38 3.81
C GLY A 100 13.23 1.37 4.76
N ALA A 101 13.56 1.26 6.03
CA ALA A 101 12.94 2.06 7.10
C ALA A 101 13.15 3.58 6.95
N VAL A 102 14.15 4.01 6.19
CA VAL A 102 14.41 5.43 5.95
C VAL A 102 13.21 6.11 5.29
N ILE A 103 12.54 5.40 4.36
CA ILE A 103 11.37 5.97 3.68
C ILE A 103 10.21 6.19 4.65
N VAL A 104 10.08 5.35 5.68
CA VAL A 104 9.04 5.53 6.72
C VAL A 104 9.27 6.83 7.47
N SER A 105 10.52 7.10 7.84
CA SER A 105 10.88 8.36 8.51
C SER A 105 10.53 9.55 7.63
N ASP A 106 10.81 9.48 6.34
CA ASP A 106 10.46 10.53 5.39
C ASP A 106 8.96 10.75 5.29
N ILE A 107 8.20 9.67 5.20
CA ILE A 107 6.74 9.74 5.14
C ILE A 107 6.19 10.41 6.39
N ILE A 108 6.65 9.98 7.57
CA ILE A 108 6.22 10.55 8.85
C ILE A 108 6.55 12.03 8.92
N ALA A 109 7.75 12.42 8.49
CA ALA A 109 8.21 13.79 8.55
C ALA A 109 7.47 14.71 7.59
N LYS A 110 7.06 14.21 6.43
CA LYS A 110 6.50 15.03 5.35
C LYS A 110 4.98 15.01 5.27
N CYS A 111 4.34 13.99 5.80
CA CYS A 111 2.89 13.89 5.72
C CYS A 111 2.20 14.69 6.82
N ASP A 112 1.10 15.33 6.47
CA ASP A 112 0.30 16.11 7.43
C ASP A 112 -0.48 15.19 8.38
N ARG A 113 -0.85 14.02 7.92
CA ARG A 113 -1.62 13.05 8.70
C ARG A 113 -1.05 11.66 8.48
N MET A 114 -0.90 10.92 9.56
CA MET A 114 -0.44 9.53 9.54
C MET A 114 -1.53 8.62 10.08
N ILE A 115 -1.74 7.51 9.39
CA ILE A 115 -2.73 6.49 9.79
C ILE A 115 -2.01 5.14 9.77
N THR A 116 -2.18 4.37 10.84
CA THR A 116 -1.63 3.01 10.94
C THR A 116 -2.79 2.03 11.07
N LEU A 117 -2.82 1.05 10.17
CA LEU A 117 -3.88 0.02 10.13
C LEU A 117 -3.31 -1.39 10.09
#